data_8fdea7979b711ccff216785568fc56c6
#
_entry.id   8fdea7979b711ccff216785568fc56c6
#
_cell.length_a   1.000
_cell.length_b   1.000
_cell.length_c   1.000
_cell.angle_alpha   90.00
_cell.angle_beta   90.00
_cell.angle_gamma   90.00
#
_symmetry.space_group_name_H-M   'P 1'
#
loop_
_entity.id
_entity.type
_entity.pdbx_description
1 polymer ?
#
loop_
_entity_poly.entity_id
_entity_poly.type
_entity_poly.pdbx_seq_one_letter_code
_entity_poly.pdbx_strand_id
1 'polypeptide(L)'
;MNKKMRELQARILEKVNEAKGYTDGENKDLEKAQTLLDEIDALQKEFDIEERLVKMGKASAETAEPVGEKAVDGFSMMVKMAKGQNLTENEKAALVSGEGAAGGENYLIPEDVKAAINELRKTYISAKSLVTVETTDALAGSVNYEDGVPTGLTNFDDGDALAEEEGIKFVQKKFAIAHYGKIIPVSRILLGAEKGGLMSYIDRFFVRNAILSENAAIFADLKAGYNGGTVKAVAGWKALKKSINKDLDPSCLLGGVIITNQSGFAALDEEEDNDGRPVLQANPARPTEKLFQGLPIHVFPDAQLPNIDATHFPMIYGNTKAGCTFVEHKALEFALSEHANFNKNQNTLRVIEGFDTMSTDTSAYIYGSFSATAQA
;
A
#
# COMPACT_ATOMS: atom_id res chain seq x y z
N MET A 1 -28.92 0.48 -38.41
CA MET A 1 -30.36 0.90 -38.56
C MET A 1 -31.24 -0.33 -38.47
N ASN A 2 -32.20 -0.30 -37.58
CA ASN A 2 -33.20 -1.38 -37.39
C ASN A 2 -34.21 -1.32 -38.57
N LYS A 3 -34.92 -2.44 -38.84
CA LYS A 3 -35.94 -2.53 -39.90
C LYS A 3 -37.00 -1.44 -39.74
N LYS A 4 -37.47 -1.18 -38.53
CA LYS A 4 -38.44 -0.16 -38.17
C LYS A 4 -37.97 1.27 -38.46
N MET A 5 -36.68 1.57 -38.21
CA MET A 5 -36.10 2.88 -38.57
C MET A 5 -36.06 3.12 -40.08
N ARG A 6 -35.81 2.07 -40.89
CA ARG A 6 -35.83 2.19 -42.37
C ARG A 6 -37.25 2.44 -42.87
N GLU A 7 -38.24 1.81 -42.28
CA GLU A 7 -39.67 2.01 -42.61
C GLU A 7 -40.12 3.45 -42.25
N LEU A 8 -39.75 3.95 -41.07
CA LEU A 8 -40.07 5.32 -40.66
C LEU A 8 -39.36 6.35 -41.58
N GLN A 9 -38.10 6.11 -41.95
CA GLN A 9 -37.37 7.00 -42.85
C GLN A 9 -37.97 7.03 -44.25
N ALA A 10 -38.45 5.88 -44.78
CA ALA A 10 -39.12 5.80 -46.05
C ALA A 10 -40.47 6.61 -46.05
N ARG A 11 -41.27 6.48 -44.97
CA ARG A 11 -42.52 7.22 -44.79
C ARG A 11 -42.29 8.72 -44.64
N ILE A 12 -41.27 9.16 -43.92
CA ILE A 12 -40.90 10.58 -43.82
C ILE A 12 -40.55 11.13 -45.22
N LEU A 13 -39.75 10.41 -45.99
CA LEU A 13 -39.33 10.85 -47.33
C LEU A 13 -40.53 10.95 -48.29
N GLU A 14 -41.47 10.01 -48.23
CA GLU A 14 -42.68 10.01 -49.03
C GLU A 14 -43.58 11.22 -48.68
N LYS A 15 -43.80 11.48 -47.40
CA LYS A 15 -44.62 12.65 -46.97
C LYS A 15 -43.91 14.00 -47.23
N VAL A 16 -42.61 14.08 -47.18
CA VAL A 16 -41.83 15.27 -47.57
C VAL A 16 -42.00 15.56 -49.05
N ASN A 17 -42.00 14.52 -49.90
CA ASN A 17 -42.24 14.70 -51.35
C ASN A 17 -43.70 15.09 -51.66
N GLU A 18 -44.66 14.54 -50.94
CA GLU A 18 -46.06 14.99 -51.05
C GLU A 18 -46.23 16.46 -50.61
N ALA A 19 -45.67 16.85 -49.48
CA ALA A 19 -45.72 18.23 -48.99
C ALA A 19 -45.08 19.22 -49.99
N LYS A 20 -43.96 18.85 -50.62
CA LYS A 20 -43.35 19.65 -51.69
C LYS A 20 -44.25 19.78 -52.90
N GLY A 21 -45.02 18.75 -53.29
CA GLY A 21 -45.98 18.80 -54.37
C GLY A 21 -47.08 19.85 -54.17
N TYR A 22 -47.50 20.10 -52.90
CA TYR A 22 -48.47 21.12 -52.53
C TYR A 22 -47.88 22.53 -52.37
N THR A 23 -46.57 22.68 -52.27
CA THR A 23 -45.86 23.98 -52.18
C THR A 23 -45.40 24.49 -53.54
N ASP A 24 -44.99 23.61 -54.46
CA ASP A 24 -44.39 23.94 -55.74
C ASP A 24 -45.35 23.89 -56.96
N GLY A 25 -46.63 23.44 -56.78
CA GLY A 25 -47.60 23.32 -57.84
C GLY A 25 -48.46 24.58 -58.08
N GLU A 26 -49.12 24.65 -59.25
CA GLU A 26 -50.02 25.76 -59.63
C GLU A 26 -51.27 25.86 -58.68
N ASN A 27 -51.62 24.80 -57.98
CA ASN A 27 -52.64 24.78 -56.93
C ASN A 27 -51.97 24.67 -55.55
N LYS A 28 -51.55 25.80 -55.00
CA LYS A 28 -50.99 25.89 -53.65
C LYS A 28 -52.06 25.66 -52.58
N ASP A 29 -52.01 24.54 -51.90
CA ASP A 29 -52.88 24.22 -50.74
C ASP A 29 -52.04 24.21 -49.46
N LEU A 30 -51.88 25.40 -48.83
CA LEU A 30 -51.07 25.63 -47.67
C LEU A 30 -51.58 24.92 -46.43
N GLU A 31 -52.90 24.70 -46.32
CA GLU A 31 -53.47 23.99 -45.18
C GLU A 31 -53.12 22.49 -45.18
N LYS A 32 -53.17 21.87 -46.37
CA LYS A 32 -52.73 20.46 -46.52
C LYS A 32 -51.23 20.32 -46.39
N ALA A 33 -50.42 21.26 -46.85
CA ALA A 33 -49.01 21.26 -46.62
C ALA A 33 -48.65 21.36 -45.14
N GLN A 34 -49.37 22.16 -44.34
CA GLN A 34 -49.19 22.32 -42.91
C GLN A 34 -49.54 21.02 -42.15
N THR A 35 -50.65 20.37 -42.50
CA THR A 35 -51.02 19.08 -41.86
C THR A 35 -50.01 17.97 -42.16
N LEU A 36 -49.46 17.95 -43.36
CA LEU A 36 -48.38 17.00 -43.70
C LEU A 36 -47.07 17.29 -42.97
N LEU A 37 -46.74 18.56 -42.70
CA LEU A 37 -45.59 18.96 -41.90
C LEU A 37 -45.76 18.50 -40.43
N ASP A 38 -46.95 18.66 -39.84
CA ASP A 38 -47.24 18.18 -38.48
C ASP A 38 -47.13 16.65 -38.37
N GLU A 39 -47.55 15.92 -39.41
CA GLU A 39 -47.36 14.46 -39.48
C GLU A 39 -45.90 14.06 -39.66
N ILE A 40 -45.08 14.82 -40.42
CA ILE A 40 -43.65 14.60 -40.58
C ILE A 40 -42.97 14.82 -39.23
N ASP A 41 -43.31 15.87 -38.48
CA ASP A 41 -42.73 16.14 -37.15
C ASP A 41 -43.05 15.02 -36.15
N ALA A 42 -44.25 14.44 -36.22
CA ALA A 42 -44.61 13.30 -35.38
C ALA A 42 -43.79 12.06 -35.74
N LEU A 43 -43.61 11.75 -37.02
CA LEU A 43 -42.80 10.63 -37.47
C LEU A 43 -41.29 10.83 -37.18
N GLN A 44 -40.80 12.07 -37.22
CA GLN A 44 -39.41 12.37 -36.81
C GLN A 44 -39.19 12.15 -35.32
N LYS A 45 -40.13 12.53 -34.46
CA LYS A 45 -40.08 12.22 -33.02
C LYS A 45 -40.08 10.71 -32.75
N GLU A 46 -40.89 9.94 -33.47
CA GLU A 46 -40.84 8.47 -33.36
C GLU A 46 -39.51 7.90 -33.83
N PHE A 47 -38.93 8.43 -34.88
CA PHE A 47 -37.61 8.04 -35.38
C PHE A 47 -36.52 8.32 -34.34
N ASP A 48 -36.51 9.51 -33.72
CA ASP A 48 -35.54 9.91 -32.69
C ASP A 48 -35.66 9.05 -31.44
N ILE A 49 -36.86 8.66 -31.03
CA ILE A 49 -37.08 7.74 -29.90
C ILE A 49 -36.51 6.37 -30.23
N GLU A 50 -36.77 5.84 -31.43
CA GLU A 50 -36.27 4.54 -31.86
C GLU A 50 -34.73 4.57 -32.02
N GLU A 51 -34.15 5.68 -32.47
CA GLU A 51 -32.68 5.85 -32.52
C GLU A 51 -32.08 5.86 -31.13
N ARG A 52 -32.68 6.55 -30.14
CA ARG A 52 -32.25 6.54 -28.76
C ARG A 52 -32.37 5.15 -28.13
N LEU A 53 -33.41 4.42 -28.39
CA LEU A 53 -33.58 3.04 -27.92
C LEU A 53 -32.52 2.10 -28.52
N VAL A 54 -32.18 2.24 -29.81
CA VAL A 54 -31.12 1.46 -30.44
C VAL A 54 -29.76 1.86 -29.93
N LYS A 55 -29.51 3.15 -29.63
CA LYS A 55 -28.27 3.60 -28.99
C LYS A 55 -28.14 3.10 -27.53
N MET A 56 -29.21 3.14 -26.76
CA MET A 56 -29.27 2.57 -25.40
C MET A 56 -29.10 1.04 -25.43
N GLY A 57 -29.75 0.36 -26.36
CA GLY A 57 -29.59 -1.09 -26.56
C GLY A 57 -28.18 -1.47 -27.05
N LYS A 58 -27.49 -0.61 -27.81
CA LYS A 58 -26.07 -0.80 -28.16
C LYS A 58 -25.12 -0.50 -27.01
N ALA A 59 -25.39 0.54 -26.22
CA ALA A 59 -24.62 0.84 -25.02
C ALA A 59 -24.75 -0.27 -23.97
N SER A 60 -25.93 -0.91 -23.85
CA SER A 60 -26.08 -2.12 -23.03
C SER A 60 -25.56 -3.40 -23.71
N ALA A 61 -25.32 -3.41 -25.03
CA ALA A 61 -24.75 -4.53 -25.77
C ALA A 61 -23.22 -4.41 -25.96
N GLU A 62 -22.63 -3.20 -25.85
CA GLU A 62 -21.18 -3.01 -25.76
C GLU A 62 -20.64 -3.29 -24.35
N THR A 63 -21.53 -3.33 -23.34
CA THR A 63 -21.25 -3.89 -22.01
C THR A 63 -21.65 -5.35 -21.86
N ALA A 64 -22.27 -5.96 -22.87
CA ALA A 64 -22.56 -7.39 -22.93
C ALA A 64 -21.68 -8.04 -24.01
N GLU A 65 -20.57 -8.61 -23.59
CA GLU A 65 -19.88 -9.63 -24.39
C GLU A 65 -20.85 -10.79 -24.74
N PRO A 66 -20.60 -11.54 -25.83
CA PRO A 66 -21.53 -12.58 -26.27
C PRO A 66 -21.74 -13.59 -25.16
N VAL A 67 -23.00 -13.90 -24.90
CA VAL A 67 -23.48 -14.91 -23.96
C VAL A 67 -22.96 -16.29 -24.41
N GLY A 68 -21.71 -16.56 -23.99
CA GLY A 68 -21.25 -17.89 -23.71
C GLY A 68 -21.25 -17.99 -22.20
N GLU A 69 -22.11 -18.82 -21.64
CA GLU A 69 -22.23 -19.20 -20.24
C GLU A 69 -22.34 -18.02 -19.26
N LYS A 70 -23.46 -17.92 -18.58
CA LYS A 70 -23.72 -16.96 -17.52
C LYS A 70 -22.51 -16.91 -16.60
N ALA A 71 -21.84 -15.75 -16.54
CA ALA A 71 -20.81 -15.49 -15.55
C ALA A 71 -21.42 -15.81 -14.18
N VAL A 72 -20.86 -16.81 -13.51
CA VAL A 72 -21.37 -17.26 -12.21
C VAL A 72 -20.90 -16.22 -11.21
N ASP A 73 -21.85 -15.45 -10.68
CA ASP A 73 -21.59 -14.40 -9.71
C ASP A 73 -21.05 -15.00 -8.40
N GLY A 74 -19.77 -14.75 -8.12
CA GLY A 74 -19.07 -15.32 -6.97
C GLY A 74 -19.66 -14.88 -5.64
N PHE A 75 -20.24 -13.69 -5.59
CA PHE A 75 -20.91 -13.20 -4.39
C PHE A 75 -22.22 -13.98 -4.13
N SER A 76 -22.98 -14.28 -5.17
CA SER A 76 -24.20 -15.10 -5.06
C SER A 76 -23.89 -16.53 -4.61
N MET A 77 -22.75 -17.09 -5.01
CA MET A 77 -22.29 -18.41 -4.55
C MET A 77 -21.90 -18.39 -3.06
N MET A 78 -21.18 -17.39 -2.61
CA MET A 78 -20.85 -17.23 -1.19
C MET A 78 -22.10 -17.08 -0.33
N VAL A 79 -23.07 -16.28 -0.77
CA VAL A 79 -24.35 -16.12 -0.07
C VAL A 79 -25.14 -17.43 -0.02
N LYS A 80 -25.12 -18.24 -1.09
CA LYS A 80 -25.75 -19.57 -1.12
C LYS A 80 -25.06 -20.54 -0.15
N MET A 81 -23.71 -20.54 -0.11
CA MET A 81 -22.94 -21.34 0.86
C MET A 81 -23.22 -20.92 2.31
N ALA A 82 -23.23 -19.62 2.59
CA ALA A 82 -23.54 -19.10 3.93
C ALA A 82 -24.98 -19.42 4.38
N LYS A 83 -25.92 -19.57 3.43
CA LYS A 83 -27.31 -20.00 3.69
C LYS A 83 -27.51 -21.52 3.69
N GLY A 84 -26.42 -22.31 3.52
CA GLY A 84 -26.51 -23.77 3.49
C GLY A 84 -27.25 -24.33 2.25
N GLN A 85 -27.34 -23.55 1.15
CA GLN A 85 -27.96 -23.96 -0.09
C GLN A 85 -26.93 -24.71 -0.98
N ASN A 86 -27.37 -25.78 -1.63
CA ASN A 86 -26.51 -26.53 -2.55
C ASN A 86 -26.19 -25.72 -3.82
N LEU A 87 -24.92 -25.67 -4.16
CA LEU A 87 -24.42 -25.09 -5.40
C LEU A 87 -24.74 -26.03 -6.59
N THR A 88 -25.04 -25.44 -7.75
CA THR A 88 -25.18 -26.19 -9.01
C THR A 88 -23.83 -26.73 -9.47
N GLU A 89 -23.81 -27.77 -10.33
CA GLU A 89 -22.55 -28.35 -10.82
C GLU A 89 -21.67 -27.34 -11.57
N ASN A 90 -22.26 -26.38 -12.27
CA ASN A 90 -21.51 -25.30 -12.94
C ASN A 90 -20.91 -24.31 -11.94
N GLU A 91 -21.61 -24.02 -10.83
CA GLU A 91 -21.11 -23.16 -9.74
C GLU A 91 -19.99 -23.89 -8.97
N LYS A 92 -20.07 -25.19 -8.77
CA LYS A 92 -18.98 -26.00 -8.18
C LYS A 92 -17.77 -26.05 -9.10
N ALA A 93 -17.97 -26.24 -10.42
CA ALA A 93 -16.88 -26.23 -11.39
C ALA A 93 -16.16 -24.87 -11.49
N ALA A 94 -16.88 -23.76 -11.28
CA ALA A 94 -16.29 -22.43 -11.22
C ALA A 94 -15.45 -22.16 -9.96
N LEU A 95 -15.70 -22.92 -8.87
CA LEU A 95 -14.97 -22.83 -7.61
C LEU A 95 -13.70 -23.72 -7.58
N VAL A 96 -13.63 -24.76 -8.43
CA VAL A 96 -12.57 -25.76 -8.39
C VAL A 96 -11.85 -25.83 -9.72
N SER A 97 -10.70 -25.22 -9.86
CA SER A 97 -9.80 -25.45 -10.98
C SER A 97 -8.59 -26.27 -10.54
N GLY A 98 -8.71 -27.59 -10.69
CA GLY A 98 -7.58 -28.52 -10.63
C GLY A 98 -7.46 -29.34 -9.34
N GLU A 99 -7.40 -30.66 -9.51
CA GLU A 99 -7.07 -31.64 -8.47
C GLU A 99 -5.59 -31.56 -8.09
N GLY A 100 -5.28 -31.43 -6.81
CA GLY A 100 -4.07 -32.02 -6.24
C GLY A 100 -2.94 -31.14 -5.76
N ALA A 101 -3.17 -29.95 -5.17
CA ALA A 101 -2.12 -29.27 -4.39
C ALA A 101 -2.58 -28.90 -2.98
N ALA A 102 -1.81 -29.31 -1.98
CA ALA A 102 -2.06 -29.08 -0.56
C ALA A 102 -1.69 -27.64 -0.14
N GLY A 103 -2.17 -26.62 -0.87
CA GLY A 103 -1.76 -25.23 -0.64
C GLY A 103 -2.77 -24.14 -0.98
N GLY A 104 -4.02 -24.46 -1.23
CA GLY A 104 -5.02 -23.41 -1.52
C GLY A 104 -4.89 -22.72 -2.88
N GLU A 105 -4.04 -23.24 -3.76
CA GLU A 105 -3.76 -22.67 -5.10
C GLU A 105 -4.85 -23.00 -6.13
N ASN A 106 -5.87 -23.77 -5.75
CA ASN A 106 -6.87 -24.33 -6.66
C ASN A 106 -8.18 -23.55 -6.72
N TYR A 107 -8.26 -22.40 -6.06
CA TYR A 107 -9.46 -21.58 -6.09
C TYR A 107 -9.30 -20.46 -7.09
N LEU A 108 -10.00 -20.53 -8.22
CA LEU A 108 -10.30 -19.36 -9.04
C LEU A 108 -11.17 -18.42 -8.19
N ILE A 109 -10.57 -17.37 -7.67
CA ILE A 109 -11.31 -16.33 -6.97
C ILE A 109 -12.05 -15.52 -8.04
N PRO A 110 -13.40 -15.55 -8.10
CA PRO A 110 -14.16 -14.77 -9.07
C PRO A 110 -13.81 -13.28 -8.99
N GLU A 111 -13.91 -12.56 -10.10
CA GLU A 111 -13.50 -11.17 -10.23
C GLU A 111 -14.18 -10.25 -9.19
N ASP A 112 -15.45 -10.56 -8.84
CA ASP A 112 -16.23 -9.83 -7.82
C ASP A 112 -15.73 -10.08 -6.40
N VAL A 113 -15.15 -11.24 -6.11
CA VAL A 113 -14.54 -11.56 -4.81
C VAL A 113 -13.19 -10.87 -4.66
N LYS A 114 -12.49 -10.57 -5.76
CA LYS A 114 -11.25 -9.79 -5.75
C LYS A 114 -11.45 -8.37 -5.24
N ALA A 115 -12.56 -7.73 -5.57
CA ALA A 115 -12.91 -6.42 -5.05
C ALA A 115 -13.07 -6.44 -3.53
N ALA A 116 -13.64 -7.50 -2.95
CA ALA A 116 -13.83 -7.66 -1.51
C ALA A 116 -12.54 -8.08 -0.77
N ILE A 117 -11.68 -8.91 -1.37
CA ILE A 117 -10.36 -9.28 -0.80
C ILE A 117 -9.38 -8.10 -0.84
N ASN A 118 -9.56 -7.15 -1.76
CA ASN A 118 -8.76 -5.94 -1.82
C ASN A 118 -8.86 -5.07 -0.57
N GLU A 119 -9.92 -5.17 0.20
CA GLU A 119 -10.17 -4.33 1.38
C GLU A 119 -9.51 -4.87 2.66
N LEU A 120 -9.07 -6.12 2.71
CA LEU A 120 -8.19 -6.63 3.76
C LEU A 120 -6.73 -6.19 3.54
N ARG A 121 -6.56 -4.94 3.07
CA ARG A 121 -5.25 -4.30 3.01
C ARG A 121 -4.77 -4.02 4.42
N LYS A 122 -4.05 -4.95 4.99
CA LYS A 122 -3.06 -4.58 5.99
C LYS A 122 -2.02 -3.74 5.26
N THR A 123 -2.19 -2.43 5.27
CA THR A 123 -1.18 -1.49 4.80
C THR A 123 -0.02 -1.61 5.77
N TYR A 124 1.01 -2.34 5.38
CA TYR A 124 2.22 -2.43 6.19
C TYR A 124 2.90 -1.07 6.16
N ILE A 125 3.14 -0.51 7.35
CA ILE A 125 3.90 0.72 7.49
C ILE A 125 5.35 0.39 7.16
N SER A 126 5.96 1.14 6.24
CA SER A 126 7.38 1.00 5.92
C SER A 126 8.22 1.80 6.89
N ALA A 127 9.14 1.13 7.59
CA ALA A 127 10.12 1.76 8.48
C ALA A 127 11.18 2.56 7.68
N LYS A 128 11.31 2.32 6.38
CA LYS A 128 12.20 3.06 5.46
C LYS A 128 11.95 4.57 5.47
N SER A 129 10.70 5.01 5.71
CA SER A 129 10.37 6.44 5.85
C SER A 129 10.90 7.09 7.14
N LEU A 130 11.26 6.27 8.13
CA LEU A 130 11.73 6.70 9.46
C LEU A 130 13.25 6.72 9.58
N VAL A 131 13.98 6.28 8.56
CA VAL A 131 15.45 6.25 8.49
C VAL A 131 15.95 7.04 7.28
N THR A 132 17.25 7.32 7.23
CA THR A 132 17.86 7.92 6.04
C THR A 132 18.03 6.85 4.96
N VAL A 133 17.73 7.20 3.71
CA VAL A 133 17.86 6.29 2.56
C VAL A 133 18.94 6.82 1.65
N GLU A 134 19.95 6.01 1.37
CA GLU A 134 21.04 6.29 0.42
C GLU A 134 21.05 5.24 -0.69
N THR A 135 21.13 5.67 -1.93
CA THR A 135 21.26 4.77 -3.08
C THR A 135 22.70 4.68 -3.52
N THR A 136 23.17 3.46 -3.81
CA THR A 136 24.55 3.20 -4.24
C THR A 136 24.61 2.16 -5.36
N ASP A 137 25.56 2.32 -6.27
CA ASP A 137 25.87 1.32 -7.29
C ASP A 137 26.95 0.32 -6.81
N ALA A 138 27.57 0.58 -5.66
CA ALA A 138 28.60 -0.28 -5.10
C ALA A 138 27.98 -1.41 -4.24
N LEU A 139 28.47 -2.63 -4.40
CA LEU A 139 28.03 -3.78 -3.59
C LEU A 139 28.57 -3.76 -2.17
N ALA A 140 29.63 -3.04 -1.90
CA ALA A 140 30.19 -2.84 -0.58
C ALA A 140 30.93 -1.51 -0.54
N GLY A 141 30.93 -0.89 0.62
CA GLY A 141 31.59 0.40 0.80
C GLY A 141 31.76 0.75 2.28
N SER A 142 32.24 1.95 2.50
CA SER A 142 32.39 2.49 3.85
C SER A 142 32.16 4.00 3.82
N VAL A 143 31.50 4.48 4.85
CA VAL A 143 31.26 5.91 5.09
C VAL A 143 31.96 6.28 6.40
N ASN A 144 32.65 7.43 6.40
CA ASN A 144 33.34 7.91 7.59
C ASN A 144 32.40 8.95 8.27
N TYR A 145 32.17 8.74 9.54
CA TYR A 145 31.41 9.66 10.40
C TYR A 145 32.35 10.25 11.43
N GLU A 146 32.16 11.50 11.79
CA GLU A 146 32.87 12.15 12.89
C GLU A 146 32.45 11.51 14.22
N ASP A 147 33.41 11.07 15.01
CA ASP A 147 33.16 10.51 16.34
C ASP A 147 33.72 11.45 17.39
N GLY A 148 32.87 12.04 18.17
CA GLY A 148 33.21 12.90 19.27
C GLY A 148 32.21 14.01 19.53
N VAL A 149 32.16 14.47 20.75
CA VAL A 149 31.43 15.68 21.12
C VAL A 149 32.31 16.87 20.83
N PRO A 150 31.92 17.81 19.96
CA PRO A 150 32.75 18.97 19.68
C PRO A 150 32.94 19.80 20.95
N THR A 151 34.17 20.11 21.27
CA THR A 151 34.51 21.02 22.38
C THR A 151 34.50 22.44 21.86
N GLY A 152 34.02 23.38 22.71
CA GLY A 152 34.01 24.78 22.35
C GLY A 152 35.44 25.35 22.21
N LEU A 153 35.55 26.46 21.48
CA LEU A 153 36.81 27.18 21.36
C LEU A 153 37.27 27.69 22.74
N THR A 154 38.57 27.49 23.06
CA THR A 154 39.18 28.03 24.28
C THR A 154 39.50 29.49 24.12
N ASN A 155 39.23 30.29 25.15
CA ASN A 155 39.68 31.65 25.19
C ASN A 155 41.20 31.73 25.48
N PHE A 156 41.90 32.59 24.78
CA PHE A 156 43.31 32.87 25.02
C PHE A 156 43.59 34.36 24.99
N ASP A 157 44.54 34.80 25.77
CA ASP A 157 45.02 36.18 25.75
C ASP A 157 46.22 36.33 24.80
N ASP A 158 46.51 37.58 24.39
CA ASP A 158 47.61 37.87 23.46
C ASP A 158 48.96 37.50 24.11
N GLY A 159 49.65 36.51 23.48
CA GLY A 159 50.90 35.95 23.97
C GLY A 159 50.75 34.55 24.60
N ASP A 160 49.54 34.06 24.85
CA ASP A 160 49.33 32.72 25.35
C ASP A 160 49.36 31.66 24.24
N ALA A 161 49.84 30.47 24.57
CA ALA A 161 49.80 29.35 23.65
C ALA A 161 48.38 28.78 23.53
N LEU A 162 47.85 28.68 22.30
CA LEU A 162 46.61 27.93 22.02
C LEU A 162 46.75 26.47 22.50
N ALA A 163 45.77 25.99 23.25
CA ALA A 163 45.71 24.58 23.63
C ALA A 163 45.53 23.71 22.38
N GLU A 164 46.42 22.77 22.18
CA GLU A 164 46.26 21.77 21.14
C GLU A 164 45.13 20.81 21.55
N GLU A 165 44.10 20.68 20.70
CA GLU A 165 43.03 19.71 20.87
C GLU A 165 43.40 18.40 20.19
N GLU A 166 42.96 17.26 20.74
CA GLU A 166 43.06 15.99 20.04
C GLU A 166 42.33 16.10 18.70
N GLY A 167 43.00 15.72 17.61
CA GLY A 167 42.48 15.85 16.28
C GLY A 167 41.10 15.16 16.08
N ILE A 168 40.37 15.58 15.07
CA ILE A 168 39.07 15.02 14.72
C ILE A 168 39.17 13.51 14.55
N LYS A 169 38.36 12.77 15.30
CA LYS A 169 38.30 11.30 15.22
C LYS A 169 37.19 10.92 14.24
N PHE A 170 37.49 10.02 13.32
CA PHE A 170 36.55 9.45 12.39
C PHE A 170 36.32 7.98 12.69
N VAL A 171 35.03 7.57 12.72
CA VAL A 171 34.67 6.15 12.76
C VAL A 171 34.18 5.75 11.38
N GLN A 172 34.77 4.67 10.86
CA GLN A 172 34.38 4.09 9.60
C GLN A 172 33.27 3.08 9.81
N LYS A 173 32.08 3.36 9.22
CA LYS A 173 30.97 2.42 9.13
C LYS A 173 31.00 1.74 7.77
N LYS A 174 30.83 0.41 7.75
CA LYS A 174 30.88 -0.39 6.53
C LYS A 174 29.50 -0.93 6.22
N PHE A 175 29.20 -1.00 4.94
CA PHE A 175 28.02 -1.69 4.43
C PHE A 175 28.45 -2.76 3.42
N ALA A 176 27.64 -3.83 3.31
CA ALA A 176 27.80 -4.88 2.33
C ALA A 176 26.44 -5.36 1.87
N ILE A 177 26.06 -4.99 0.65
CA ILE A 177 24.73 -5.23 0.10
C ILE A 177 24.41 -6.73 0.10
N ALA A 178 23.35 -7.10 0.78
CA ALA A 178 22.76 -8.43 0.73
C ALA A 178 21.64 -8.46 -0.29
N HIS A 179 21.52 -9.55 -1.04
CA HIS A 179 20.44 -9.73 -2.00
C HIS A 179 19.32 -10.58 -1.40
N TYR A 180 18.13 -10.02 -1.40
CA TYR A 180 16.89 -10.68 -0.97
C TYR A 180 16.05 -11.01 -2.18
N GLY A 181 15.44 -12.18 -2.22
CA GLY A 181 14.63 -12.55 -3.34
C GLY A 181 13.61 -13.63 -3.00
N LYS A 182 12.54 -13.65 -3.77
CA LYS A 182 11.48 -14.65 -3.67
C LYS A 182 11.00 -15.06 -5.04
N ILE A 183 10.69 -16.35 -5.19
CA ILE A 183 10.20 -16.93 -6.44
C ILE A 183 8.83 -17.54 -6.16
N ILE A 184 7.86 -17.27 -7.06
CA ILE A 184 6.51 -17.83 -7.01
C ILE A 184 6.20 -18.46 -8.36
N PRO A 185 5.94 -19.77 -8.42
CA PRO A 185 5.42 -20.43 -9.60
C PRO A 185 3.91 -20.17 -9.72
N VAL A 186 3.44 -19.81 -10.91
CA VAL A 186 2.02 -19.51 -11.19
C VAL A 186 1.59 -20.32 -12.41
N SER A 187 0.42 -20.97 -12.33
CA SER A 187 -0.13 -21.74 -13.43
C SER A 187 -0.37 -20.86 -14.66
N ARG A 188 0.07 -21.34 -15.84
CA ARG A 188 -0.17 -20.68 -17.13
C ARG A 188 -1.66 -20.59 -17.47
N ILE A 189 -2.42 -21.61 -17.09
CA ILE A 189 -3.86 -21.64 -17.29
C ILE A 189 -4.53 -20.56 -16.47
N LEU A 190 -4.09 -20.39 -15.21
CA LEU A 190 -4.60 -19.35 -14.31
C LEU A 190 -4.28 -17.93 -14.82
N LEU A 191 -3.05 -17.70 -15.29
CA LEU A 191 -2.67 -16.42 -15.89
C LEU A 191 -3.45 -16.12 -17.18
N GLY A 192 -3.77 -17.15 -17.98
CA GLY A 192 -4.54 -17.00 -19.22
C GLY A 192 -6.03 -16.78 -18.98
N ALA A 193 -6.57 -17.32 -17.90
CA ALA A 193 -7.98 -17.16 -17.53
C ALA A 193 -8.28 -15.78 -16.91
N GLU A 194 -7.25 -15.13 -16.35
CA GLU A 194 -7.40 -13.86 -15.66
C GLU A 194 -6.85 -12.67 -16.44
N LYS A 195 -7.71 -11.71 -16.73
CA LYS A 195 -7.40 -10.47 -17.47
C LYS A 195 -6.66 -9.42 -16.63
N GLY A 196 -5.58 -9.78 -15.94
CA GLY A 196 -4.65 -8.84 -15.31
C GLY A 196 -4.78 -8.61 -13.79
N GLY A 197 -5.84 -9.09 -13.14
CA GLY A 197 -6.00 -8.91 -11.68
C GLY A 197 -5.01 -9.74 -10.85
N LEU A 198 -4.69 -10.95 -11.28
CA LEU A 198 -3.75 -11.84 -10.60
C LEU A 198 -2.32 -11.28 -10.58
N MET A 199 -1.84 -10.73 -11.70
CA MET A 199 -0.51 -10.11 -11.75
C MET A 199 -0.41 -8.95 -10.78
N SER A 200 -1.39 -8.04 -10.78
CA SER A 200 -1.43 -6.93 -9.83
C SER A 200 -1.51 -7.36 -8.36
N TYR A 201 -2.14 -8.50 -8.09
CA TYR A 201 -2.17 -9.08 -6.75
C TYR A 201 -0.79 -9.61 -6.35
N ILE A 202 -0.12 -10.34 -7.25
CA ILE A 202 1.22 -10.89 -7.01
C ILE A 202 2.24 -9.77 -6.82
N ASP A 203 2.17 -8.71 -7.63
CA ASP A 203 3.05 -7.54 -7.48
C ASP A 203 2.88 -6.91 -6.09
N ARG A 204 1.64 -6.71 -5.64
CA ARG A 204 1.37 -6.20 -4.28
C ARG A 204 1.81 -7.17 -3.18
N PHE A 205 1.72 -8.48 -3.42
CA PHE A 205 2.22 -9.48 -2.49
C PHE A 205 3.75 -9.39 -2.36
N PHE A 206 4.47 -9.24 -3.46
CA PHE A 206 5.93 -9.07 -3.44
C PHE A 206 6.34 -7.78 -2.73
N VAL A 207 5.70 -6.65 -3.05
CA VAL A 207 5.96 -5.36 -2.37
C VAL A 207 5.75 -5.47 -0.86
N ARG A 208 4.69 -6.15 -0.41
CA ARG A 208 4.48 -6.40 1.03
C ARG A 208 5.58 -7.24 1.66
N ASN A 209 6.06 -8.28 0.97
CA ASN A 209 7.16 -9.09 1.46
C ASN A 209 8.48 -8.31 1.51
N ALA A 210 8.74 -7.44 0.53
CA ALA A 210 9.90 -6.54 0.54
C ALA A 210 9.85 -5.61 1.76
N ILE A 211 8.74 -4.92 2.01
CA ILE A 211 8.57 -4.06 3.19
C ILE A 211 8.81 -4.83 4.49
N LEU A 212 8.37 -6.09 4.59
CA LEU A 212 8.63 -6.91 5.78
C LEU A 212 10.12 -7.19 5.97
N SER A 213 10.85 -7.48 4.89
CA SER A 213 12.29 -7.73 4.91
C SER A 213 13.07 -6.47 5.26
N GLU A 214 12.72 -5.34 4.64
CA GLU A 214 13.30 -4.02 4.93
C GLU A 214 13.09 -3.62 6.40
N ASN A 215 11.84 -3.73 6.91
CA ASN A 215 11.52 -3.41 8.30
C ASN A 215 12.31 -4.29 9.28
N ALA A 216 12.40 -5.59 9.01
CA ALA A 216 13.14 -6.51 9.86
C ALA A 216 14.63 -6.16 9.94
N ALA A 217 15.25 -5.79 8.81
CA ALA A 217 16.65 -5.36 8.77
C ALA A 217 16.86 -4.04 9.54
N ILE A 218 16.00 -3.05 9.31
CA ILE A 218 16.08 -1.75 10.00
C ILE A 218 15.96 -1.92 11.52
N PHE A 219 14.98 -2.70 12.01
CA PHE A 219 14.82 -2.92 13.45
C PHE A 219 15.95 -3.73 14.06
N ALA A 220 16.51 -4.70 13.33
CA ALA A 220 17.66 -5.46 13.76
C ALA A 220 18.91 -4.57 13.91
N ASP A 221 19.15 -3.67 12.94
CA ASP A 221 20.26 -2.74 12.97
C ASP A 221 20.10 -1.67 14.08
N LEU A 222 18.91 -1.09 14.24
CA LEU A 222 18.62 -0.16 15.34
C LEU A 222 18.84 -0.80 16.71
N LYS A 223 18.52 -2.09 16.86
CA LYS A 223 18.78 -2.83 18.09
C LYS A 223 20.26 -3.08 18.29
N ALA A 224 20.95 -3.57 17.27
CA ALA A 224 22.37 -3.91 17.34
C ALA A 224 23.26 -2.69 17.51
N GLY A 225 22.91 -1.58 16.87
CA GLY A 225 23.65 -0.32 16.93
C GLY A 225 23.58 0.37 18.28
N TYR A 226 22.45 0.28 18.95
CA TYR A 226 22.31 0.91 20.26
C TYR A 226 23.13 0.16 21.33
N ASN A 227 24.13 0.83 21.89
CA ASN A 227 24.96 0.35 23.00
C ASN A 227 25.39 -1.12 22.86
N GLY A 228 25.79 -1.53 21.65
CA GLY A 228 26.23 -2.92 21.35
C GLY A 228 25.10 -3.95 21.52
N GLY A 229 23.84 -3.56 21.32
CA GLY A 229 22.67 -4.42 21.44
C GLY A 229 22.05 -4.50 22.84
N THR A 230 22.61 -3.76 23.81
CA THR A 230 22.08 -3.72 25.18
C THR A 230 20.91 -2.75 25.24
N VAL A 231 19.70 -3.25 25.52
CA VAL A 231 18.49 -2.46 25.62
C VAL A 231 18.42 -1.70 26.95
N LYS A 232 17.88 -0.49 26.92
CA LYS A 232 17.70 0.32 28.14
C LYS A 232 16.39 -0.03 28.81
N ALA A 233 16.39 -0.39 30.09
CA ALA A 233 15.18 -0.61 30.84
C ALA A 233 14.43 0.71 31.11
N VAL A 234 13.13 0.74 30.81
CA VAL A 234 12.24 1.89 30.95
C VAL A 234 10.95 1.42 31.62
N ALA A 235 10.87 1.64 32.94
CA ALA A 235 9.71 1.24 33.75
C ALA A 235 8.69 2.39 33.85
N GLY A 236 7.60 2.27 33.08
CA GLY A 236 6.49 3.24 33.05
C GLY A 236 6.81 4.55 32.33
N TRP A 237 5.77 5.35 32.14
CA TRP A 237 5.83 6.60 31.39
C TRP A 237 6.76 7.66 32.01
N LYS A 238 6.90 7.68 33.37
CA LYS A 238 7.78 8.64 34.07
C LYS A 238 9.25 8.37 33.75
N ALA A 239 9.64 7.10 33.65
CA ALA A 239 11.00 6.70 33.26
C ALA A 239 11.26 7.02 31.79
N LEU A 240 10.25 6.79 30.90
CA LEU A 240 10.34 7.16 29.49
C LEU A 240 10.54 8.67 29.33
N LYS A 241 9.71 9.48 29.97
CA LYS A 241 9.84 10.94 29.99
C LYS A 241 11.20 11.39 30.48
N LYS A 242 11.68 10.82 31.60
CA LYS A 242 13.01 11.14 32.14
C LYS A 242 14.12 10.78 31.16
N SER A 243 14.02 9.67 30.48
CA SER A 243 15.01 9.21 29.51
C SER A 243 15.06 10.12 28.27
N ILE A 244 13.90 10.49 27.73
CA ILE A 244 13.82 11.45 26.62
C ILE A 244 14.50 12.77 26.98
N ASN A 245 14.25 13.29 28.18
CA ASN A 245 14.72 14.62 28.58
C ASN A 245 16.18 14.64 29.06
N LYS A 246 16.73 13.51 29.53
CA LYS A 246 18.06 13.48 30.16
C LYS A 246 19.10 12.75 29.34
N ASP A 247 18.70 11.64 28.71
CA ASP A 247 19.67 10.71 28.12
C ASP A 247 19.79 10.93 26.61
N LEU A 248 18.83 11.62 26.01
CA LEU A 248 18.84 12.01 24.60
C LEU A 248 19.28 13.46 24.46
N ASP A 249 20.17 13.75 23.53
CA ASP A 249 20.58 15.11 23.23
C ASP A 249 19.38 15.91 22.69
N PRO A 250 19.16 17.16 23.14
CA PRO A 250 18.06 18.00 22.64
C PRO A 250 18.06 18.20 21.13
N SER A 251 19.22 18.17 20.47
CA SER A 251 19.32 18.22 19.00
C SER A 251 18.66 17.03 18.32
N CYS A 252 18.69 15.86 18.94
CA CYS A 252 18.08 14.63 18.46
C CYS A 252 16.56 14.58 18.64
N LEU A 253 15.97 15.52 19.39
CA LEU A 253 14.52 15.66 19.49
C LEU A 253 13.92 16.34 18.24
N LEU A 254 14.71 17.11 17.51
CA LEU A 254 14.28 17.70 16.24
C LEU A 254 14.09 16.59 15.19
N GLY A 255 12.83 16.37 14.82
CA GLY A 255 12.49 15.25 13.93
C GLY A 255 12.50 13.88 14.59
N GLY A 256 12.58 13.84 15.92
CA GLY A 256 12.50 12.62 16.70
C GLY A 256 11.12 11.96 16.58
N VAL A 257 11.13 10.63 16.67
CA VAL A 257 9.93 9.78 16.62
C VAL A 257 9.98 8.74 17.72
N ILE A 258 8.85 8.18 18.06
CA ILE A 258 8.75 6.98 18.91
C ILE A 258 8.26 5.84 18.05
N ILE A 259 8.99 4.72 18.03
CA ILE A 259 8.62 3.51 17.32
C ILE A 259 8.38 2.42 18.37
N THR A 260 7.23 1.79 18.31
CA THR A 260 6.88 0.68 19.20
C THR A 260 6.00 -0.33 18.50
N ASN A 261 5.75 -1.46 19.13
CA ASN A 261 4.80 -2.45 18.64
C ASN A 261 3.38 -2.23 19.20
N GLN A 262 2.42 -3.04 18.74
CA GLN A 262 1.02 -2.92 19.17
C GLN A 262 0.87 -3.15 20.69
N SER A 263 1.56 -4.15 21.22
CA SER A 263 1.53 -4.46 22.66
C SER A 263 2.14 -3.33 23.49
N GLY A 264 3.27 -2.76 23.07
CA GLY A 264 3.91 -1.63 23.75
C GLY A 264 3.11 -0.34 23.66
N PHE A 265 2.43 -0.12 22.53
CA PHE A 265 1.52 1.02 22.38
C PHE A 265 0.31 0.89 23.31
N ALA A 266 -0.32 -0.32 23.39
CA ALA A 266 -1.42 -0.56 24.29
C ALA A 266 -1.02 -0.33 25.76
N ALA A 267 0.14 -0.86 26.17
CA ALA A 267 0.67 -0.67 27.51
C ALA A 267 0.95 0.81 27.84
N LEU A 268 1.41 1.61 26.86
CA LEU A 268 1.64 3.04 27.05
C LEU A 268 0.33 3.85 27.05
N ASP A 269 -0.67 3.40 26.29
CA ASP A 269 -1.98 4.07 26.19
C ASP A 269 -2.84 3.87 27.44
N GLU A 270 -2.62 2.76 28.17
CA GLU A 270 -3.25 2.47 29.47
C GLU A 270 -2.61 3.23 30.63
N GLU A 271 -1.44 3.86 30.42
CA GLU A 271 -0.77 4.62 31.46
C GLU A 271 -1.52 5.95 31.74
N GLU A 272 -1.80 6.18 33.01
CA GLU A 272 -2.47 7.37 33.50
C GLU A 272 -1.56 8.22 34.40
N ASP A 273 -1.83 9.50 34.47
CA ASP A 273 -1.22 10.42 35.44
C ASP A 273 -1.83 10.17 36.84
N ASN A 274 -1.22 10.75 37.87
CA ASN A 274 -1.71 10.64 39.26
C ASN A 274 -3.17 11.15 39.43
N ASP A 275 -3.67 11.96 38.49
CA ASP A 275 -5.03 12.48 38.45
C ASP A 275 -6.00 11.63 37.58
N GLY A 276 -5.57 10.47 37.08
CA GLY A 276 -6.39 9.59 36.22
C GLY A 276 -6.55 10.12 34.78
N ARG A 277 -5.64 10.98 34.32
CA ARG A 277 -5.66 11.48 32.93
C ARG A 277 -4.73 10.65 32.06
N PRO A 278 -5.13 10.33 30.81
CA PRO A 278 -4.27 9.61 29.88
C PRO A 278 -2.99 10.41 29.61
N VAL A 279 -1.86 9.74 29.63
CA VAL A 279 -0.53 10.35 29.39
C VAL A 279 -0.32 10.68 27.92
N LEU A 280 -0.93 9.93 27.02
CA LEU A 280 -0.84 10.17 25.59
C LEU A 280 -1.74 11.33 25.15
N GLN A 281 -1.17 12.22 24.33
CA GLN A 281 -1.86 13.37 23.78
C GLN A 281 -2.36 13.07 22.37
N ALA A 282 -3.59 13.49 22.04
CA ALA A 282 -4.09 13.43 20.68
C ALA A 282 -3.33 14.45 19.80
N ASN A 283 -2.96 14.03 18.59
CA ASN A 283 -2.37 14.95 17.61
C ASN A 283 -3.45 15.90 17.06
N PRO A 284 -3.34 17.22 17.24
CA PRO A 284 -4.34 18.15 16.74
C PRO A 284 -4.51 18.14 15.22
N ALA A 285 -3.44 17.82 14.48
CA ALA A 285 -3.47 17.73 13.02
C ALA A 285 -4.04 16.39 12.50
N ARG A 286 -3.88 15.32 13.30
CA ARG A 286 -4.33 13.97 12.96
C ARG A 286 -4.89 13.28 14.21
N PRO A 287 -6.19 13.39 14.50
CA PRO A 287 -6.79 12.92 15.75
C PRO A 287 -6.62 11.42 16.03
N THR A 288 -6.36 10.62 15.00
CA THR A 288 -6.10 9.18 15.12
C THR A 288 -4.67 8.85 15.56
N GLU A 289 -3.75 9.81 15.46
CA GLU A 289 -2.35 9.65 15.88
C GLU A 289 -2.19 10.21 17.29
N LYS A 290 -1.47 9.47 18.14
CA LYS A 290 -1.15 9.92 19.49
C LYS A 290 0.29 10.39 19.56
N LEU A 291 0.51 11.37 20.43
CA LEU A 291 1.82 11.97 20.70
C LEU A 291 2.21 11.71 22.16
N PHE A 292 3.50 11.48 22.38
CA PHE A 292 4.08 11.49 23.71
C PHE A 292 5.19 12.55 23.77
N GLN A 293 5.05 13.51 24.66
CA GLN A 293 5.97 14.67 24.77
C GLN A 293 6.19 15.43 23.44
N GLY A 294 5.17 15.49 22.58
CA GLY A 294 5.25 16.12 21.26
C GLY A 294 5.87 15.24 20.16
N LEU A 295 6.39 14.06 20.50
CA LEU A 295 6.93 13.10 19.53
C LEU A 295 5.81 12.22 18.97
N PRO A 296 5.75 12.03 17.63
CA PRO A 296 4.79 11.13 17.01
C PRO A 296 5.13 9.68 17.30
N ILE A 297 4.10 8.85 17.54
CA ILE A 297 4.25 7.44 17.82
C ILE A 297 3.91 6.65 16.56
N HIS A 298 4.86 5.86 16.09
CA HIS A 298 4.68 4.92 14.98
C HIS A 298 4.54 3.51 15.54
N VAL A 299 3.39 2.87 15.26
CA VAL A 299 3.05 1.55 15.79
C VAL A 299 3.20 0.51 14.71
N PHE A 300 4.00 -0.51 14.97
CA PHE A 300 4.20 -1.66 14.08
C PHE A 300 3.51 -2.91 14.63
N PRO A 301 3.12 -3.87 13.77
CA PRO A 301 2.60 -5.15 14.23
C PRO A 301 3.63 -5.92 15.08
N ASP A 302 3.16 -6.62 16.12
CA ASP A 302 4.03 -7.44 16.99
C ASP A 302 4.81 -8.51 16.20
N ALA A 303 4.29 -8.95 15.05
CA ALA A 303 4.97 -9.87 14.16
C ALA A 303 6.22 -9.27 13.49
N GLN A 304 6.28 -7.94 13.31
CA GLN A 304 7.42 -7.23 12.70
C GLN A 304 8.41 -6.74 13.75
N LEU A 305 7.90 -6.31 14.90
CA LEU A 305 8.69 -5.84 16.02
C LEU A 305 8.27 -6.65 17.27
N PRO A 306 8.84 -7.86 17.48
CA PRO A 306 8.43 -8.75 18.54
C PRO A 306 8.74 -8.19 19.93
N ASN A 307 7.93 -8.58 20.91
CA ASN A 307 8.17 -8.25 22.29
C ASN A 307 9.55 -8.78 22.74
N ILE A 308 10.19 -8.07 23.66
CA ILE A 308 11.45 -8.51 24.26
C ILE A 308 11.22 -9.72 25.15
N ASP A 309 10.16 -9.65 25.98
CA ASP A 309 9.59 -10.75 26.76
C ASP A 309 8.09 -10.53 27.01
N ALA A 310 7.47 -11.29 27.88
CA ALA A 310 6.02 -11.24 28.16
C ALA A 310 5.55 -9.88 28.72
N THR A 311 6.43 -9.12 29.37
CA THR A 311 6.10 -7.86 30.08
C THR A 311 6.91 -6.66 29.58
N HIS A 312 7.85 -6.90 28.67
CA HIS A 312 8.75 -5.89 28.16
C HIS A 312 8.59 -5.72 26.67
N PHE A 313 8.28 -4.49 26.25
CA PHE A 313 7.98 -4.12 24.89
C PHE A 313 9.11 -3.28 24.28
N PRO A 314 9.45 -3.48 23.00
CA PRO A 314 10.45 -2.65 22.34
C PRO A 314 9.93 -1.22 22.16
N MET A 315 10.74 -0.24 22.49
CA MET A 315 10.43 1.16 22.34
C MET A 315 11.68 1.92 21.89
N ILE A 316 11.67 2.38 20.64
CA ILE A 316 12.78 3.12 20.03
C ILE A 316 12.36 4.58 19.99
N TYR A 317 13.16 5.49 20.54
CA TYR A 317 12.82 6.90 20.59
C TYR A 317 14.05 7.78 20.33
N GLY A 318 13.83 8.88 19.62
CA GLY A 318 14.86 9.80 19.17
C GLY A 318 14.86 10.00 17.66
N ASN A 319 15.97 10.50 17.12
CA ASN A 319 16.12 10.73 15.69
C ASN A 319 16.65 9.48 14.97
N THR A 320 15.75 8.60 14.58
CA THR A 320 16.11 7.37 13.86
C THR A 320 16.70 7.62 12.48
N LYS A 321 16.43 8.78 11.88
CA LYS A 321 17.03 9.18 10.59
C LYS A 321 18.54 9.44 10.72
N ALA A 322 18.96 10.07 11.82
CA ALA A 322 20.37 10.24 12.08
C ALA A 322 21.01 8.92 12.54
N GLY A 323 20.24 8.06 13.22
CA GLY A 323 20.72 6.84 13.84
C GLY A 323 20.95 5.67 12.90
N CYS A 324 20.20 5.57 11.80
CA CYS A 324 20.28 4.44 10.87
C CYS A 324 20.15 4.91 9.43
N THR A 325 21.04 4.41 8.57
CA THR A 325 20.98 4.61 7.12
C THR A 325 20.66 3.29 6.43
N PHE A 326 19.63 3.31 5.62
CA PHE A 326 19.24 2.24 4.71
C PHE A 326 19.95 2.45 3.38
N VAL A 327 20.85 1.54 3.01
CA VAL A 327 21.64 1.62 1.78
C VAL A 327 20.99 0.71 0.74
N GLU A 328 20.47 1.31 -0.32
CA GLU A 328 19.79 0.62 -1.43
C GLU A 328 20.68 0.54 -2.65
N HIS A 329 20.98 -0.68 -3.10
CA HIS A 329 21.76 -0.89 -4.33
C HIS A 329 20.84 -0.96 -5.55
N LYS A 330 19.77 -1.75 -5.46
CA LYS A 330 18.78 -1.88 -6.51
C LYS A 330 17.38 -1.86 -5.89
N ALA A 331 16.54 -1.04 -6.47
CA ALA A 331 15.12 -1.09 -6.21
C ALA A 331 14.56 -2.47 -6.59
N LEU A 332 13.38 -2.78 -6.09
CA LEU A 332 12.69 -4.04 -6.30
C LEU A 332 12.59 -4.38 -7.81
N GLU A 333 13.28 -5.43 -8.25
CA GLU A 333 13.31 -5.91 -9.63
C GLU A 333 12.37 -7.11 -9.79
N PHE A 334 11.39 -6.97 -10.68
CA PHE A 334 10.46 -8.04 -11.03
C PHE A 334 10.87 -8.71 -12.35
N ALA A 335 10.86 -10.03 -12.39
CA ALA A 335 11.11 -10.79 -13.60
C ALA A 335 10.12 -11.95 -13.72
N LEU A 336 9.60 -12.12 -14.95
CA LEU A 336 8.74 -13.24 -15.34
C LEU A 336 9.53 -14.19 -16.24
N SER A 337 9.54 -15.47 -15.93
CA SER A 337 10.11 -16.52 -16.77
C SER A 337 9.03 -17.53 -17.16
N GLU A 338 8.88 -17.74 -18.46
CA GLU A 338 7.96 -18.75 -19.02
C GLU A 338 8.59 -20.13 -19.14
N HIS A 339 9.91 -20.21 -18.96
CA HIS A 339 10.68 -21.43 -19.23
C HIS A 339 11.16 -22.15 -17.97
N ALA A 340 11.18 -21.47 -16.81
CA ALA A 340 11.76 -22.01 -15.58
C ALA A 340 11.08 -23.31 -15.08
N ASN A 341 9.76 -23.45 -15.28
CA ASN A 341 8.96 -24.61 -14.89
C ASN A 341 8.19 -25.19 -16.10
N PHE A 342 8.88 -25.35 -17.21
CA PHE A 342 8.28 -25.83 -18.46
C PHE A 342 7.57 -27.19 -18.31
N ASN A 343 8.14 -28.10 -17.53
CA ASN A 343 7.59 -29.44 -17.28
C ASN A 343 6.30 -29.43 -16.45
N LYS A 344 5.99 -28.33 -15.74
CA LYS A 344 4.79 -28.18 -14.91
C LYS A 344 3.75 -27.23 -15.51
N ASN A 345 3.99 -26.72 -16.73
CA ASN A 345 3.16 -25.70 -17.38
C ASN A 345 2.89 -24.46 -16.49
N GLN A 346 3.94 -23.99 -15.80
CA GLN A 346 3.89 -22.86 -14.89
C GLN A 346 4.84 -21.76 -15.36
N ASN A 347 4.40 -20.51 -15.24
CA ASN A 347 5.27 -19.36 -15.31
C ASN A 347 5.85 -19.08 -13.91
N THR A 348 7.08 -18.60 -13.86
CA THR A 348 7.76 -18.31 -12.61
C THR A 348 8.01 -16.82 -12.51
N LEU A 349 7.44 -16.20 -11.47
CA LEU A 349 7.72 -14.80 -11.12
C LEU A 349 8.82 -14.76 -10.07
N ARG A 350 9.78 -13.88 -10.26
CA ARG A 350 10.89 -13.62 -9.36
C ARG A 350 10.92 -12.16 -8.98
N VAL A 351 11.15 -11.88 -7.71
CA VAL A 351 11.51 -10.56 -7.22
C VAL A 351 12.88 -10.63 -6.57
N ILE A 352 13.71 -9.63 -6.82
CA ILE A 352 15.03 -9.45 -6.19
C ILE A 352 15.15 -8.00 -5.76
N GLU A 353 15.75 -7.79 -4.59
CA GLU A 353 16.10 -6.51 -4.01
C GLU A 353 17.49 -6.61 -3.40
N GLY A 354 18.27 -5.55 -3.49
CA GLY A 354 19.60 -5.47 -2.90
C GLY A 354 19.71 -4.30 -1.95
N PHE A 355 19.85 -4.55 -0.66
CA PHE A 355 20.01 -3.50 0.34
C PHE A 355 20.87 -3.97 1.53
N ASP A 356 21.28 -2.99 2.32
CA ASP A 356 21.89 -3.18 3.64
C ASP A 356 21.44 -2.06 4.56
N THR A 357 21.62 -2.25 5.86
CA THR A 357 21.36 -1.24 6.88
C THR A 357 22.63 -0.96 7.67
N MET A 358 22.84 0.30 7.98
CA MET A 358 24.05 0.75 8.66
C MET A 358 23.70 1.70 9.80
N SER A 359 24.07 1.32 11.01
CA SER A 359 23.97 2.16 12.20
C SER A 359 24.98 3.32 12.08
N THR A 360 24.48 4.54 11.95
CA THR A 360 25.29 5.77 11.77
C THR A 360 25.64 6.41 13.10
N ASP A 361 24.71 7.13 13.68
CA ASP A 361 24.88 7.76 14.99
C ASP A 361 24.08 7.00 16.06
N THR A 362 24.81 6.25 16.87
CA THR A 362 24.22 5.45 17.96
C THR A 362 23.77 6.28 19.17
N SER A 363 24.14 7.56 19.23
CA SER A 363 23.70 8.49 20.27
C SER A 363 22.41 9.22 19.92
N ALA A 364 22.02 9.22 18.65
CA ALA A 364 20.86 9.94 18.15
C ALA A 364 19.50 9.31 18.57
N TYR A 365 19.50 8.07 19.00
CA TYR A 365 18.31 7.36 19.43
C TYR A 365 18.60 6.43 20.61
N ILE A 366 17.54 6.01 21.28
CA ILE A 366 17.61 5.03 22.37
C ILE A 366 16.71 3.83 22.03
N TYR A 367 17.27 2.62 22.18
CA TYR A 367 16.50 1.39 22.13
C TYR A 367 16.13 0.97 23.55
N GLY A 368 14.88 1.19 23.92
CA GLY A 368 14.34 0.92 25.24
C GLY A 368 13.55 -0.40 25.32
N SER A 369 13.57 -0.98 26.51
CA SER A 369 12.68 -2.07 26.94
C SER A 369 11.65 -1.45 27.86
N PHE A 370 10.46 -1.14 27.33
CA PHE A 370 9.37 -0.54 28.11
C PHE A 370 8.57 -1.60 28.84
N SER A 371 8.28 -1.34 30.10
CA SER A 371 7.32 -2.11 30.88
C SER A 371 6.30 -1.14 31.52
N ALA A 372 5.02 -1.51 31.53
CA ALA A 372 4.01 -0.71 32.19
C ALA A 372 4.31 -0.54 33.69
N THR A 373 3.85 0.57 34.25
CA THR A 373 3.94 0.80 35.70
C THR A 373 3.08 -0.27 36.40
N ALA A 374 3.66 -1.03 37.35
CA ALA A 374 2.84 -1.94 38.19
C ALA A 374 1.76 -1.08 38.87
N GLN A 375 0.51 -1.36 38.57
CA GLN A 375 -0.62 -0.75 39.29
C GLN A 375 -0.52 -1.24 40.74
N ALA A 376 -0.34 -0.32 41.69
CA ALA A 376 -0.23 -0.59 43.11
C ALA A 376 -1.62 -0.85 43.71
#